data_832dff94a8d7f6da2d576de171079500
#
_entry.id   832dff94a8d7f6da2d576de171079500
#
_cell.length_a   1.000
_cell.length_b   1.000
_cell.length_c   1.000
_cell.angle_alpha   90.00
_cell.angle_beta   90.00
_cell.angle_gamma   90.00
#
_symmetry.space_group_name_H-M   'P 1'
#
loop_
_entity.id
_entity.type
_entity.pdbx_description
1 polymer ?
#
loop_
_entity_poly.entity_id
_entity_poly.type
_entity_poly.pdbx_seq_one_letter_code
_entity_poly.pdbx_strand_id
1 'polypeptide(L)'
;MNLGKAWGHGFAPRSKQTPYEGGIRTPIMVSWPSKIAPAEFPDLCSTHDVLPTILAATGLDAMPDLPGRNLLPLIQDGKPLDRTFLCGESFSHDVADLKNHETSLQYRWCIAGKWKLILSYDCPPDRYAFVHAVNDRNPQLFDIEADPYEKQNLAAEHQEEVRKLAAHLQETWPVEKSAIGLP
;
A
#
# COMPACT_ATOMS: atom_id res chain seq x y z
N MET A 1 -25.98 -10.16 -16.02
CA MET A 1 -25.40 -8.81 -16.14
C MET A 1 -24.06 -8.95 -16.87
N ASN A 2 -23.86 -8.27 -17.99
CA ASN A 2 -22.60 -8.41 -18.76
C ASN A 2 -21.55 -7.50 -18.16
N LEU A 3 -20.78 -8.01 -17.21
CA LEU A 3 -19.76 -7.28 -16.43
C LEU A 3 -18.67 -6.65 -17.31
N GLY A 4 -18.38 -7.23 -18.48
CA GLY A 4 -17.38 -6.69 -19.41
C GLY A 4 -17.73 -5.33 -20.02
N LYS A 5 -18.99 -4.96 -20.11
CA LYS A 5 -19.42 -3.62 -20.54
C LYS A 5 -19.41 -2.57 -19.44
N ALA A 6 -19.51 -2.99 -18.16
CA ALA A 6 -19.52 -2.08 -17.03
C ALA A 6 -18.11 -1.60 -16.64
N TRP A 7 -17.06 -2.37 -16.97
CA TRP A 7 -15.70 -2.11 -16.53
C TRP A 7 -14.69 -1.89 -17.68
N GLY A 8 -15.19 -1.53 -18.86
CA GLY A 8 -14.40 -1.13 -20.01
C GLY A 8 -13.32 -2.11 -20.45
N HIS A 9 -12.31 -2.34 -19.63
CA HIS A 9 -11.15 -3.19 -19.94
C HIS A 9 -10.99 -4.43 -19.05
N GLY A 10 -12.05 -4.86 -18.34
CA GLY A 10 -12.05 -6.10 -17.57
C GLY A 10 -11.55 -6.00 -16.13
N PHE A 11 -11.21 -4.80 -15.65
CA PHE A 11 -10.85 -4.55 -14.25
C PHE A 11 -11.98 -3.86 -13.49
N ALA A 12 -12.18 -4.24 -12.23
CA ALA A 12 -13.06 -3.51 -11.33
C ALA A 12 -12.48 -2.11 -11.04
N PRO A 13 -13.31 -1.07 -10.88
CA PRO A 13 -12.84 0.22 -10.40
C PRO A 13 -12.08 0.09 -9.08
N ARG A 14 -11.02 0.88 -8.88
CA ARG A 14 -10.19 0.89 -7.67
C ARG A 14 -9.60 -0.48 -7.31
N SER A 15 -9.31 -1.32 -8.31
CA SER A 15 -8.72 -2.64 -8.12
C SER A 15 -7.28 -2.67 -8.64
N LYS A 16 -6.86 -3.78 -9.24
CA LYS A 16 -5.50 -4.01 -9.77
C LYS A 16 -4.87 -2.75 -10.37
N GLN A 17 -3.62 -2.48 -10.03
CA GLN A 17 -2.82 -1.32 -10.45
C GLN A 17 -3.25 0.02 -9.83
N THR A 18 -4.04 0.01 -8.78
CA THR A 18 -4.42 1.24 -8.07
C THR A 18 -3.97 1.20 -6.60
N PRO A 19 -3.78 2.35 -5.95
CA PRO A 19 -3.35 2.41 -4.55
C PRO A 19 -4.50 2.16 -3.55
N TYR A 20 -5.71 1.89 -4.03
CA TYR A 20 -6.87 1.60 -3.19
C TYR A 20 -6.81 0.19 -2.58
N GLU A 21 -7.59 -0.06 -1.52
CA GLU A 21 -7.68 -1.37 -0.84
C GLU A 21 -7.93 -2.51 -1.83
N GLY A 22 -8.81 -2.31 -2.81
CA GLY A 22 -9.06 -3.30 -3.86
C GLY A 22 -7.87 -3.60 -4.77
N GLY A 23 -6.85 -2.75 -4.78
CA GLY A 23 -5.63 -2.92 -5.57
C GLY A 23 -4.42 -3.41 -4.76
N ILE A 24 -4.34 -3.09 -3.46
CA ILE A 24 -3.17 -3.38 -2.65
C ILE A 24 -3.41 -4.40 -1.53
N ARG A 25 -4.65 -4.50 -1.02
CA ARG A 25 -4.97 -5.41 0.08
C ARG A 25 -5.10 -6.85 -0.43
N THR A 26 -4.28 -7.74 0.14
CA THR A 26 -4.36 -9.18 -0.12
C THR A 26 -4.06 -9.95 1.15
N PRO A 27 -4.71 -11.09 1.41
CA PRO A 27 -4.37 -11.91 2.56
C PRO A 27 -2.99 -12.54 2.40
N ILE A 28 -2.21 -12.59 3.49
CA ILE A 28 -1.01 -13.41 3.59
C ILE A 28 -1.39 -14.66 4.38
N MET A 29 -1.32 -15.82 3.74
CA MET A 29 -1.67 -17.10 4.36
C MET A 29 -0.42 -17.97 4.51
N VAL A 30 -0.19 -18.44 5.75
CA VAL A 30 0.93 -19.31 6.09
C VAL A 30 0.39 -20.64 6.61
N SER A 31 0.88 -21.74 6.06
CA SER A 31 0.51 -23.09 6.50
C SER A 31 1.76 -23.86 6.94
N TRP A 32 1.81 -24.22 8.21
CA TRP A 32 2.87 -25.06 8.79
C TRP A 32 2.26 -25.94 9.91
N PRO A 33 1.55 -27.03 9.56
CA PRO A 33 0.67 -27.76 10.47
C PRO A 33 1.31 -28.24 11.78
N SER A 34 2.63 -28.52 11.77
CA SER A 34 3.34 -28.99 12.97
C SER A 34 3.87 -27.86 13.87
N LYS A 35 3.75 -26.60 13.45
CA LYS A 35 4.37 -25.43 14.09
C LYS A 35 3.44 -24.27 14.34
N ILE A 36 2.37 -24.15 13.56
CA ILE A 36 1.45 -23.03 13.58
C ILE A 36 0.03 -23.57 13.73
N ALA A 37 -0.67 -23.12 14.77
CA ALA A 37 -2.10 -23.39 14.95
C ALA A 37 -2.93 -22.46 14.04
N PRO A 38 -4.14 -22.87 13.61
CA PRO A 38 -5.05 -21.99 12.88
C PRO A 38 -5.39 -20.74 13.69
N ALA A 39 -5.13 -19.56 13.14
CA ALA A 39 -5.43 -18.27 13.74
C ALA A 39 -5.52 -17.19 12.66
N GLU A 40 -6.13 -16.06 13.01
CA GLU A 40 -6.17 -14.85 12.20
C GLU A 40 -5.58 -13.67 13.00
N PHE A 41 -4.80 -12.83 12.34
CA PHE A 41 -4.12 -11.70 12.95
C PHE A 41 -4.47 -10.42 12.18
N PRO A 42 -4.93 -9.36 12.88
CA PRO A 42 -5.29 -8.08 12.24
C PRO A 42 -4.10 -7.17 11.98
N ASP A 43 -2.90 -7.59 12.36
CA ASP A 43 -1.69 -6.79 12.24
C ASP A 43 -1.42 -6.36 10.80
N LEU A 44 -0.90 -5.14 10.61
CA LEU A 44 -0.47 -4.63 9.32
C LEU A 44 0.73 -5.43 8.80
N CYS A 45 0.50 -6.29 7.81
CA CYS A 45 1.52 -7.11 7.14
C CYS A 45 1.78 -6.63 5.72
N SER A 46 2.97 -6.92 5.21
CA SER A 46 3.39 -6.60 3.86
C SER A 46 3.98 -7.83 3.17
N THR A 47 3.95 -7.87 1.84
CA THR A 47 4.68 -8.88 1.06
C THR A 47 6.19 -8.84 1.32
N HIS A 48 6.76 -7.71 1.75
CA HIS A 48 8.15 -7.61 2.20
C HIS A 48 8.45 -8.50 3.41
N ASP A 49 7.44 -8.84 4.22
CA ASP A 49 7.59 -9.66 5.42
C ASP A 49 7.79 -11.15 5.10
N VAL A 50 7.47 -11.56 3.88
CA VAL A 50 7.55 -12.97 3.46
C VAL A 50 8.98 -13.47 3.51
N LEU A 51 9.93 -12.73 2.94
CA LEU A 51 11.34 -13.15 2.90
C LEU A 51 11.97 -13.29 4.29
N PRO A 52 11.94 -12.29 5.19
CA PRO A 52 12.50 -12.44 6.53
C PRO A 52 11.80 -13.55 7.33
N THR A 53 10.51 -13.79 7.09
CA THR A 53 9.79 -14.90 7.73
C THR A 53 10.29 -16.27 7.24
N ILE A 54 10.55 -16.42 5.94
CA ILE A 54 11.11 -17.66 5.38
C ILE A 54 12.51 -17.91 5.90
N LEU A 55 13.39 -16.89 5.92
CA LEU A 55 14.74 -17.00 6.46
C LEU A 55 14.70 -17.50 7.91
N ALA A 56 13.88 -16.88 8.74
CA ALA A 56 13.73 -17.31 10.14
C ALA A 56 13.14 -18.73 10.25
N ALA A 57 12.17 -19.10 9.44
CA ALA A 57 11.55 -20.43 9.44
C ALA A 57 12.54 -21.55 9.06
N THR A 58 13.52 -21.23 8.22
CA THR A 58 14.54 -22.16 7.76
C THR A 58 15.83 -22.13 8.57
N GLY A 59 15.91 -21.29 9.60
CA GLY A 59 17.08 -21.13 10.45
C GLY A 59 18.27 -20.43 9.78
N LEU A 60 17.99 -19.66 8.73
CA LEU A 60 18.98 -18.83 8.06
C LEU A 60 19.05 -17.44 8.72
N ASP A 61 20.24 -16.85 8.67
CA ASP A 61 20.45 -15.51 9.20
C ASP A 61 19.61 -14.47 8.46
N ALA A 62 19.13 -13.48 9.21
CA ALA A 62 18.47 -12.32 8.61
C ALA A 62 19.45 -11.56 7.70
N MET A 63 18.99 -11.21 6.53
CA MET A 63 19.75 -10.31 5.65
C MET A 63 19.67 -8.88 6.24
N PRO A 64 20.79 -8.15 6.29
CA PRO A 64 20.76 -6.74 6.69
C PRO A 64 19.88 -5.91 5.74
N ASP A 65 19.30 -4.86 6.27
CA ASP A 65 18.56 -3.83 5.53
C ASP A 65 17.28 -4.31 4.80
N LEU A 66 16.73 -5.47 5.15
CA LEU A 66 15.41 -5.88 4.65
C LEU A 66 14.32 -4.99 5.26
N PRO A 67 13.43 -4.39 4.42
CA PRO A 67 12.34 -3.54 4.91
C PRO A 67 11.23 -4.32 5.61
N GLY A 68 11.17 -5.65 5.39
CA GLY A 68 10.17 -6.55 5.96
C GLY A 68 10.46 -6.96 7.39
N ARG A 69 9.45 -7.47 8.07
CA ARG A 69 9.54 -8.03 9.42
C ARG A 69 9.31 -9.53 9.42
N ASN A 70 9.97 -10.25 10.32
CA ASN A 70 9.71 -11.66 10.56
C ASN A 70 8.35 -11.84 11.23
N LEU A 71 7.42 -12.54 10.60
CA LEU A 71 6.08 -12.81 11.12
C LEU A 71 6.00 -14.01 12.06
N LEU A 72 7.06 -14.83 12.23
CA LEU A 72 6.99 -16.01 13.09
C LEU A 72 6.59 -15.71 14.53
N PRO A 73 7.12 -14.67 15.20
CA PRO A 73 6.70 -14.36 16.57
C PRO A 73 5.21 -14.02 16.69
N LEU A 74 4.63 -13.37 15.65
CA LEU A 74 3.20 -13.11 15.60
C LEU A 74 2.41 -14.40 15.42
N ILE A 75 2.73 -15.20 14.40
CA ILE A 75 1.91 -16.35 14.01
C ILE A 75 2.10 -17.58 14.87
N GLN A 76 3.21 -17.70 15.61
CA GLN A 76 3.47 -18.80 16.54
C GLN A 76 3.11 -18.48 17.99
N ASP A 77 3.40 -17.26 18.42
CA ASP A 77 3.33 -16.85 19.83
C ASP A 77 2.28 -15.76 20.09
N GLY A 78 1.62 -15.23 19.05
CA GLY A 78 0.68 -14.12 19.17
C GLY A 78 1.34 -12.78 19.57
N LYS A 79 2.66 -12.63 19.36
CA LYS A 79 3.37 -11.38 19.67
C LYS A 79 3.06 -10.34 18.63
N PRO A 80 2.50 -9.17 18.99
CA PRO A 80 2.17 -8.11 18.06
C PRO A 80 3.37 -7.70 17.20
N LEU A 81 3.08 -7.29 15.95
CA LEU A 81 4.13 -6.91 14.99
C LEU A 81 4.78 -5.56 15.30
N ASP A 82 4.17 -4.76 16.17
CA ASP A 82 4.62 -3.41 16.53
C ASP A 82 4.92 -2.52 15.30
N ARG A 83 4.05 -2.63 14.28
CA ARG A 83 4.10 -1.81 13.09
C ARG A 83 3.02 -0.74 13.16
N THR A 84 3.43 0.51 13.25
CA THR A 84 2.52 1.66 13.33
C THR A 84 2.17 2.24 11.97
N PHE A 85 3.04 2.05 10.97
CA PHE A 85 2.86 2.53 9.61
C PHE A 85 3.15 1.45 8.58
N LEU A 86 2.37 1.44 7.49
CA LEU A 86 2.64 0.66 6.30
C LEU A 86 2.49 1.56 5.09
N CYS A 87 3.59 1.72 4.34
CA CYS A 87 3.64 2.61 3.20
C CYS A 87 3.97 1.86 1.92
N GLY A 88 3.62 2.45 0.77
CA GLY A 88 3.97 1.93 -0.52
C GLY A 88 3.86 2.97 -1.61
N GLU A 89 4.33 2.59 -2.79
CA GLU A 89 4.42 3.41 -3.98
C GLU A 89 3.86 2.66 -5.19
N SER A 90 3.34 3.39 -6.14
CA SER A 90 2.90 2.87 -7.44
C SER A 90 3.53 3.70 -8.54
N PHE A 91 4.14 3.01 -9.49
CA PHE A 91 4.78 3.63 -10.64
C PHE A 91 4.00 3.34 -11.92
N SER A 92 4.14 4.21 -12.91
CA SER A 92 3.67 3.97 -14.26
C SER A 92 4.21 2.64 -14.78
N HIS A 93 3.39 1.87 -15.47
CA HIS A 93 3.82 0.62 -16.08
C HIS A 93 4.86 0.86 -17.18
N ASP A 94 4.71 1.94 -17.93
CA ASP A 94 5.69 2.35 -18.93
C ASP A 94 6.73 3.25 -18.24
N VAL A 95 7.95 2.73 -18.07
CA VAL A 95 9.04 3.46 -17.42
C VAL A 95 9.44 4.66 -18.24
N ALA A 96 9.29 5.86 -17.68
CA ALA A 96 9.58 7.11 -18.38
C ALA A 96 11.09 7.42 -18.44
N ASP A 97 11.84 7.08 -17.38
CA ASP A 97 13.29 7.27 -17.31
C ASP A 97 13.92 6.16 -16.45
N LEU A 98 14.87 5.42 -17.00
CA LEU A 98 15.59 4.33 -16.30
C LEU A 98 16.57 4.84 -15.23
N LYS A 99 16.99 6.10 -15.30
CA LYS A 99 17.93 6.69 -14.35
C LYS A 99 17.25 7.50 -13.26
N ASN A 100 16.02 7.95 -13.51
CA ASN A 100 15.21 8.69 -12.55
C ASN A 100 13.82 8.04 -12.44
N HIS A 101 13.69 7.09 -11.51
CA HIS A 101 12.45 6.35 -11.28
C HIS A 101 11.29 7.26 -10.83
N GLU A 102 11.57 8.38 -10.15
CA GLU A 102 10.54 9.32 -9.72
C GLU A 102 9.74 9.91 -10.89
N THR A 103 10.32 9.97 -12.08
CA THR A 103 9.61 10.42 -13.28
C THR A 103 8.35 9.58 -13.53
N SER A 104 8.39 8.28 -13.20
CA SER A 104 7.29 7.34 -13.34
C SER A 104 6.40 7.21 -12.10
N LEU A 105 6.69 7.94 -11.01
CA LEU A 105 5.91 7.87 -9.77
C LEU A 105 4.51 8.42 -9.99
N GLN A 106 3.49 7.57 -9.72
CA GLN A 106 2.06 7.91 -9.85
C GLN A 106 1.40 8.17 -8.51
N TYR A 107 1.62 7.27 -7.55
CA TYR A 107 0.98 7.33 -6.24
C TYR A 107 1.95 6.94 -5.14
N ARG A 108 1.75 7.54 -3.97
CA ARG A 108 2.27 7.04 -2.69
C ARG A 108 1.11 6.89 -1.73
N TRP A 109 1.17 5.90 -0.88
CA TRP A 109 0.15 5.69 0.14
C TRP A 109 0.77 5.30 1.48
N CYS A 110 0.06 5.63 2.56
CA CYS A 110 0.46 5.29 3.92
C CYS A 110 -0.77 4.93 4.75
N ILE A 111 -0.68 3.80 5.46
CA ILE A 111 -1.68 3.33 6.40
C ILE A 111 -1.12 3.49 7.81
N ALA A 112 -1.89 4.09 8.73
CA ALA A 112 -1.60 4.17 10.15
C ALA A 112 -2.89 4.05 10.96
N GLY A 113 -3.02 2.99 11.75
CA GLY A 113 -4.27 2.64 12.40
C GLY A 113 -5.38 2.54 11.36
N LYS A 114 -6.47 3.26 11.58
CA LYS A 114 -7.62 3.30 10.67
C LYS A 114 -7.44 4.23 9.46
N TRP A 115 -6.43 5.09 9.46
CA TRP A 115 -6.24 6.09 8.42
C TRP A 115 -5.39 5.56 7.27
N LYS A 116 -5.84 5.83 6.05
CA LYS A 116 -5.07 5.61 4.83
C LYS A 116 -5.03 6.88 4.01
N LEU A 117 -3.82 7.39 3.78
CA LEU A 117 -3.54 8.50 2.89
C LEU A 117 -3.11 7.98 1.52
N ILE A 118 -3.63 8.60 0.46
CA ILE A 118 -3.16 8.44 -0.92
C ILE A 118 -2.76 9.81 -1.46
N LEU A 119 -1.55 9.91 -1.98
CA LEU A 119 -1.00 11.08 -2.67
C LEU A 119 -0.78 10.75 -4.14
N SER A 120 -1.18 11.66 -5.02
CA SER A 120 -0.97 11.56 -6.47
C SER A 120 0.21 12.42 -6.91
N TYR A 121 0.93 11.96 -7.90
CA TYR A 121 2.07 12.66 -8.49
C TYR A 121 1.87 12.85 -9.99
N ASP A 122 2.45 13.91 -10.53
CA ASP A 122 2.40 14.13 -11.97
C ASP A 122 3.40 13.21 -12.67
N CYS A 123 2.91 12.38 -13.57
CA CYS A 123 3.72 11.46 -14.34
C CYS A 123 3.22 11.41 -15.79
N PRO A 124 4.08 11.08 -16.76
CA PRO A 124 3.62 10.85 -18.13
C PRO A 124 2.53 9.78 -18.19
N PRO A 125 1.50 9.96 -19.03
CA PRO A 125 0.49 8.93 -19.20
C PRO A 125 1.11 7.65 -19.80
N ASP A 126 0.64 6.51 -19.32
CA ASP A 126 1.02 5.20 -19.86
C ASP A 126 -0.16 4.49 -20.53
N ARG A 127 0.10 3.30 -21.08
CA ARG A 127 -0.94 2.46 -21.73
C ARG A 127 -2.07 2.02 -20.80
N TYR A 128 -1.89 2.13 -19.49
CA TYR A 128 -2.87 1.78 -18.47
C TYR A 128 -3.47 3.00 -17.77
N ALA A 129 -3.26 4.21 -18.29
CA ALA A 129 -3.79 5.44 -17.71
C ALA A 129 -5.32 5.39 -17.48
N PHE A 130 -6.05 4.61 -18.29
CA PHE A 130 -7.50 4.40 -18.14
C PHE A 130 -7.88 3.61 -16.87
N VAL A 131 -6.96 2.80 -16.31
CA VAL A 131 -7.15 2.07 -15.05
C VAL A 131 -7.01 3.02 -13.86
N HIS A 132 -6.12 4.01 -14.02
CA HIS A 132 -5.78 5.00 -13.00
C HIS A 132 -6.67 6.25 -13.04
N ALA A 133 -7.83 6.17 -13.70
CA ALA A 133 -8.79 7.27 -13.75
C ALA A 133 -9.34 7.59 -12.34
N VAL A 134 -8.45 8.06 -11.48
CA VAL A 134 -8.80 8.74 -10.23
C VAL A 134 -9.25 10.12 -10.64
N ASN A 135 -10.54 10.38 -10.57
CA ASN A 135 -11.12 11.68 -10.94
C ASN A 135 -10.63 12.81 -10.02
N ASP A 136 -10.18 12.49 -8.82
CA ASP A 136 -9.59 13.43 -7.87
C ASP A 136 -8.14 13.07 -7.62
N ARG A 137 -7.22 13.94 -8.05
CA ARG A 137 -5.77 13.80 -7.87
C ARG A 137 -5.26 14.53 -6.62
N ASN A 138 -6.13 15.26 -5.91
CA ASN A 138 -5.81 15.86 -4.62
C ASN A 138 -5.56 14.77 -3.57
N PRO A 139 -4.97 15.11 -2.41
CA PRO A 139 -4.80 14.15 -1.32
C PRO A 139 -6.12 13.48 -0.94
N GLN A 140 -6.10 12.16 -0.78
CA GLN A 140 -7.26 11.40 -0.36
C GLN A 140 -6.95 10.71 0.97
N LEU A 141 -7.81 10.93 1.96
CA LEU A 141 -7.72 10.30 3.28
C LEU A 141 -8.98 9.48 3.53
N PHE A 142 -8.79 8.22 3.92
CA PHE A 142 -9.89 7.30 4.19
C PHE A 142 -9.79 6.71 5.60
N ASP A 143 -10.93 6.51 6.24
CA ASP A 143 -11.08 5.65 7.41
C ASP A 143 -11.37 4.23 6.91
N ILE A 144 -10.34 3.40 6.74
CA ILE A 144 -10.47 2.07 6.14
C ILE A 144 -11.16 1.03 7.05
N GLU A 145 -11.37 1.34 8.32
CA GLU A 145 -12.17 0.52 9.22
C GLU A 145 -13.68 0.79 9.03
N ALA A 146 -14.06 2.07 8.99
CA ALA A 146 -15.45 2.48 8.82
C ALA A 146 -15.89 2.44 7.33
N ASP A 147 -14.99 2.72 6.41
CA ASP A 147 -15.20 2.74 4.96
C ASP A 147 -14.17 1.87 4.23
N PRO A 148 -14.25 0.53 4.31
CA PRO A 148 -13.29 -0.38 3.66
C PRO A 148 -13.33 -0.33 2.13
N TYR A 149 -14.29 0.40 1.55
CA TYR A 149 -14.42 0.61 0.10
C TYR A 149 -13.92 1.98 -0.35
N GLU A 150 -13.39 2.80 0.57
CA GLU A 150 -12.76 4.10 0.29
C GLU A 150 -13.67 5.05 -0.51
N LYS A 151 -14.95 5.12 -0.15
CA LYS A 151 -15.96 5.90 -0.87
C LYS A 151 -15.93 7.38 -0.49
N GLN A 152 -15.61 7.69 0.77
CA GLN A 152 -15.64 9.04 1.33
C GLN A 152 -14.23 9.57 1.57
N ASN A 153 -13.81 10.56 0.79
CA ASN A 153 -12.55 11.27 1.03
C ASN A 153 -12.71 12.26 2.19
N LEU A 154 -11.99 12.04 3.27
CA LEU A 154 -12.01 12.83 4.51
C LEU A 154 -10.84 13.82 4.61
N ALA A 155 -10.03 14.00 3.57
CA ALA A 155 -8.81 14.82 3.61
C ALA A 155 -9.08 16.28 3.98
N ALA A 156 -10.19 16.85 3.52
CA ALA A 156 -10.56 18.23 3.84
C ALA A 156 -10.90 18.44 5.32
N GLU A 157 -11.47 17.42 5.96
CA GLU A 157 -11.93 17.43 7.35
C GLU A 157 -10.80 17.11 8.34
N HIS A 158 -9.79 16.32 7.91
CA HIS A 158 -8.70 15.81 8.75
C HIS A 158 -7.31 16.20 8.23
N GLN A 159 -7.09 17.48 7.97
CA GLN A 159 -5.84 17.98 7.38
C GLN A 159 -4.59 17.73 8.25
N GLU A 160 -4.75 17.59 9.57
CA GLU A 160 -3.64 17.24 10.46
C GLU A 160 -3.14 15.83 10.21
N GLU A 161 -4.05 14.86 10.06
CA GLU A 161 -3.69 13.47 9.72
C GLU A 161 -3.07 13.39 8.31
N VAL A 162 -3.58 14.16 7.35
CA VAL A 162 -2.97 14.25 6.01
C VAL A 162 -1.52 14.70 6.13
N ARG A 163 -1.24 15.80 6.87
CA ARG A 163 0.13 16.31 7.05
C ARG A 163 1.04 15.31 7.76
N LYS A 164 0.55 14.65 8.81
CA LYS A 164 1.29 13.65 9.57
C LYS A 164 1.71 12.46 8.70
N LEU A 165 0.77 11.89 7.95
CA LEU A 165 1.04 10.74 7.09
C LEU A 165 1.91 11.12 5.89
N ALA A 166 1.73 12.31 5.32
CA ALA A 166 2.57 12.82 4.25
C ALA A 166 4.01 13.06 4.71
N ALA A 167 4.20 13.61 5.91
CA ALA A 167 5.52 13.78 6.52
C ALA A 167 6.21 12.44 6.73
N HIS A 168 5.50 11.44 7.26
CA HIS A 168 6.04 10.10 7.45
C HIS A 168 6.45 9.43 6.12
N LEU A 169 5.66 9.60 5.06
CA LEU A 169 6.03 9.15 3.71
C LEU A 169 7.34 9.79 3.25
N GLN A 170 7.49 11.11 3.46
CA GLN A 170 8.68 11.83 3.04
C GLN A 170 9.92 11.48 3.87
N GLU A 171 9.76 11.18 5.14
CA GLU A 171 10.83 10.72 6.02
C GLU A 171 11.30 9.30 5.68
N THR A 172 10.35 8.40 5.35
CA THR A 172 10.65 6.99 5.07
C THR A 172 11.31 6.80 3.71
N TRP A 173 10.76 7.46 2.68
CA TRP A 173 11.28 7.45 1.30
C TRP A 173 11.22 8.85 0.73
N PRO A 174 12.28 9.64 0.89
CA PRO A 174 12.33 10.99 0.34
C PRO A 174 12.19 10.98 -1.18
N VAL A 175 11.34 11.85 -1.71
CA VAL A 175 11.22 12.10 -3.15
C VAL A 175 11.32 13.61 -3.39
N GLU A 176 11.94 14.00 -4.51
CA GLU A 176 12.04 15.42 -4.90
C GLU A 176 10.72 15.94 -5.49
N LYS A 177 9.92 15.03 -6.04
CA LYS A 177 8.68 15.34 -6.70
C LYS A 177 7.59 15.73 -5.69
N SER A 178 6.91 16.84 -5.94
CA SER A 178 5.80 17.29 -5.09
C SER A 178 4.50 16.55 -5.40
N ALA A 179 3.78 16.16 -4.35
CA ALA A 179 2.43 15.61 -4.50
C ALA A 179 1.45 16.70 -4.95
N ILE A 180 0.50 16.32 -5.81
CA ILE A 180 -0.52 17.22 -6.33
C ILE A 180 -1.45 17.64 -5.20
N GLY A 181 -1.70 18.94 -5.07
CA GLY A 181 -2.64 19.49 -4.09
C GLY A 181 -2.22 19.34 -2.62
N LEU A 182 -1.03 18.86 -2.34
CA LEU A 182 -0.45 18.91 -1.01
C LEU A 182 0.16 20.31 -0.81
N PRO A 183 -0.22 21.05 0.25
CA PRO A 183 0.29 22.39 0.49
C PRO A 183 1.77 22.40 0.92
#